data_50473cf0a33074170d19c37aa5195ce0
#
_entry.id   50473cf0a33074170d19c37aa5195ce0
#
_cell.length_a   1.000
_cell.length_b   1.000
_cell.length_c   1.000
_cell.angle_alpha   90.00
_cell.angle_beta   90.00
_cell.angle_gamma   90.00
#
_symmetry.space_group_name_H-M   'P 1'
#
loop_
_entity.id
_entity.type
_entity.pdbx_description
1 polymer ?
#
loop_
_entity_poly.entity_id
_entity_poly.type
_entity_poly.pdbx_seq_one_letter_code
_entity_poly.pdbx_strand_id
1 'polypeptide(L)'
;MKPAFNRQARLFLVSTILYGIAFSFWELFFNIYILSKGIPKDTLGLIRTSVPLAALVLGLPLGKLADRIGQKRSMLIGLAVGLLGMFLQVFLQDQNLIFLMGFLQGAGLMLYRVAIPSFIMSNSNENNRAVLFSLNYSLTTFAAMVGSLLAGQLPSLASRIFFLLPESAAAYQAVILAGILLGATSLVPILFFKDQAKPKVVSDDIKPKPGLSLRQLFSIKIIRNLFFRNLIVGLGAALLVPYFNVFFRENHQMTDQNLGYLFSLSSLFVVVGTLLAPWISKVMHGKIRATILTQSVSIVFLLLTGFSPWLWLTQVSFLMRTVFMQLASPLLDNFAMEVSPEGQQSTISSISGVGWQLGQAMGLFISGLVQVKYGFSPLFITTAFLYFIAVIFAWVFFRPIEKKLMHART
;
A
#
# COMPACT_ATOMS: atom_id res chain seq x y z
N MET A 1 25.03 5.25 -20.88
CA MET A 1 23.91 5.39 -21.84
C MET A 1 22.63 5.61 -21.06
N LYS A 2 21.87 6.70 -21.35
CA LYS A 2 20.54 6.90 -20.74
C LYS A 2 19.62 5.76 -21.24
N PRO A 3 18.92 5.05 -20.35
CA PRO A 3 18.00 3.99 -20.78
C PRO A 3 16.90 4.62 -21.64
N ALA A 4 16.88 4.28 -22.94
CA ALA A 4 15.85 4.76 -23.84
C ALA A 4 14.55 3.97 -23.56
N PHE A 5 13.58 4.60 -22.93
CA PHE A 5 12.25 4.03 -22.74
C PHE A 5 11.39 4.22 -23.99
N ASN A 6 10.66 3.20 -24.36
CA ASN A 6 9.70 3.28 -25.45
C ASN A 6 8.55 4.24 -25.10
N ARG A 7 7.77 4.64 -26.10
CA ARG A 7 6.63 5.56 -25.90
C ARG A 7 5.62 5.03 -24.89
N GLN A 8 5.39 3.71 -24.86
CA GLN A 8 4.43 3.07 -23.95
C GLN A 8 4.85 3.21 -22.48
N ALA A 9 6.13 2.93 -22.20
CA ALA A 9 6.67 3.09 -20.84
C ALA A 9 6.59 4.54 -20.36
N ARG A 10 6.86 5.53 -21.23
CA ARG A 10 6.72 6.95 -20.88
C ARG A 10 5.28 7.35 -20.57
N LEU A 11 4.34 6.92 -21.39
CA LEU A 11 2.89 7.17 -21.13
C LEU A 11 2.43 6.51 -19.82
N PHE A 12 2.92 5.31 -19.53
CA PHE A 12 2.65 4.62 -18.27
C PHE A 12 3.17 5.41 -17.07
N LEU A 13 4.40 5.90 -17.10
CA LEU A 13 4.96 6.70 -16.02
C LEU A 13 4.19 8.02 -15.82
N VAL A 14 3.73 8.66 -16.89
CA VAL A 14 2.85 9.84 -16.78
C VAL A 14 1.52 9.48 -16.09
N SER A 15 0.88 8.38 -16.51
CA SER A 15 -0.34 7.89 -15.85
C SER A 15 -0.11 7.60 -14.37
N THR A 16 1.02 6.99 -14.01
CA THR A 16 1.40 6.67 -12.63
C THR A 16 1.52 7.94 -11.78
N ILE A 17 2.14 9.01 -12.30
CA ILE A 17 2.27 10.28 -11.59
C ILE A 17 0.88 10.91 -11.36
N LEU A 18 0.08 11.04 -12.41
CA LEU A 18 -1.26 11.63 -12.32
C LEU A 18 -2.14 10.89 -11.32
N TYR A 19 -2.18 9.56 -11.40
CA TYR A 19 -2.93 8.74 -10.46
C TYR A 19 -2.38 8.82 -9.04
N GLY A 20 -1.06 8.82 -8.86
CA GLY A 20 -0.43 8.90 -7.54
C GLY A 20 -0.74 10.21 -6.82
N ILE A 21 -0.70 11.36 -7.52
CA ILE A 21 -1.11 12.67 -6.98
C ILE A 21 -2.59 12.62 -6.58
N ALA A 22 -3.45 12.15 -7.47
CA ALA A 22 -4.89 12.06 -7.27
C ALA A 22 -5.26 11.16 -6.08
N PHE A 23 -4.63 10.00 -5.98
CA PHE A 23 -4.88 9.04 -4.91
C PHE A 23 -4.48 9.58 -3.54
N SER A 24 -3.49 10.47 -3.46
CA SER A 24 -3.09 11.10 -2.20
C SER A 24 -4.17 12.02 -1.62
N PHE A 25 -4.99 12.66 -2.45
CA PHE A 25 -6.13 13.47 -1.99
C PHE A 25 -7.15 12.58 -1.28
N TRP A 26 -7.41 11.40 -1.84
CA TRP A 26 -8.26 10.38 -1.24
C TRP A 26 -7.70 9.87 0.09
N GLU A 27 -6.45 9.42 0.10
CA GLU A 27 -5.84 8.83 1.30
C GLU A 27 -5.73 9.83 2.45
N LEU A 28 -5.47 11.11 2.15
CA LEU A 28 -5.35 12.13 3.19
C LEU A 28 -6.71 12.49 3.80
N PHE A 29 -7.76 12.62 2.99
CA PHE A 29 -9.01 13.21 3.46
C PHE A 29 -10.21 12.27 3.54
N PHE A 30 -10.20 11.08 2.95
CA PHE A 30 -11.37 10.21 2.95
C PHE A 30 -11.88 9.87 4.36
N ASN A 31 -10.99 9.52 5.29
CA ASN A 31 -11.38 9.21 6.66
C ASN A 31 -12.00 10.44 7.36
N ILE A 32 -11.34 11.59 7.22
CA ILE A 32 -11.81 12.85 7.82
C ILE A 32 -13.15 13.24 7.23
N TYR A 33 -13.32 13.07 5.90
CA TYR A 33 -14.57 13.32 5.20
C TYR A 33 -15.73 12.45 5.72
N ILE A 34 -15.50 11.14 5.84
CA ILE A 34 -16.52 10.22 6.35
C ILE A 34 -16.93 10.57 7.78
N LEU A 35 -15.97 10.89 8.65
CA LEU A 35 -16.24 11.32 10.01
C LEU A 35 -16.96 12.67 10.07
N SER A 36 -16.63 13.62 9.18
CA SER A 36 -17.30 14.94 9.09
C SER A 36 -18.76 14.84 8.61
N LYS A 37 -19.14 13.72 7.97
CA LYS A 37 -20.55 13.39 7.67
C LYS A 37 -21.31 12.84 8.87
N GLY A 38 -20.68 12.71 10.04
CA GLY A 38 -21.30 12.13 11.23
C GLY A 38 -21.30 10.58 11.23
N ILE A 39 -20.62 9.92 10.29
CA ILE A 39 -20.49 8.46 10.27
C ILE A 39 -19.46 8.06 11.33
N PRO A 40 -19.80 7.13 12.26
CA PRO A 40 -18.91 6.77 13.36
C PRO A 40 -17.70 5.94 12.90
N LYS A 41 -16.68 5.85 13.77
CA LYS A 41 -15.38 5.21 13.46
C LYS A 41 -15.47 3.71 13.22
N ASP A 42 -16.38 3.00 13.88
CA ASP A 42 -16.62 1.57 13.65
C ASP A 42 -17.10 1.32 12.22
N THR A 43 -18.04 2.13 11.77
CA THR A 43 -18.53 2.11 10.39
C THR A 43 -17.44 2.53 9.40
N LEU A 44 -16.64 3.55 9.73
CA LEU A 44 -15.46 3.89 8.91
C LEU A 44 -14.50 2.70 8.80
N GLY A 45 -14.25 1.98 9.90
CA GLY A 45 -13.44 0.77 9.92
C GLY A 45 -13.99 -0.31 8.99
N LEU A 46 -15.32 -0.53 9.04
CA LEU A 46 -16.00 -1.46 8.14
C LEU A 46 -15.86 -1.01 6.67
N ILE A 47 -16.12 0.26 6.36
CA ILE A 47 -15.99 0.80 5.01
C ILE A 47 -14.55 0.62 4.48
N ARG A 48 -13.54 0.95 5.27
CA ARG A 48 -12.13 0.78 4.88
C ARG A 48 -11.74 -0.68 4.65
N THR A 49 -12.39 -1.62 5.32
CA THR A 49 -12.17 -3.07 5.15
C THR A 49 -12.59 -3.56 3.75
N SER A 50 -13.52 -2.89 3.09
CA SER A 50 -14.06 -3.29 1.80
C SER A 50 -12.99 -3.45 0.70
N VAL A 51 -12.00 -2.56 0.68
CA VAL A 51 -10.92 -2.55 -0.33
C VAL A 51 -10.00 -3.79 -0.23
N PRO A 52 -9.37 -4.09 0.92
CA PRO A 52 -8.55 -5.31 1.04
C PRO A 52 -9.40 -6.59 0.98
N LEU A 53 -10.68 -6.55 1.39
CA LEU A 53 -11.59 -7.67 1.24
C LEU A 53 -11.85 -7.99 -0.25
N ALA A 54 -12.06 -6.97 -1.08
CA ALA A 54 -12.20 -7.15 -2.52
C ALA A 54 -10.94 -7.76 -3.13
N ALA A 55 -9.74 -7.30 -2.73
CA ALA A 55 -8.48 -7.86 -3.20
C ALA A 55 -8.30 -9.32 -2.78
N LEU A 56 -8.73 -9.68 -1.57
CA LEU A 56 -8.67 -11.05 -1.04
C LEU A 56 -9.61 -12.00 -1.80
N VAL A 57 -10.86 -11.58 -2.00
CA VAL A 57 -11.91 -12.42 -2.62
C VAL A 57 -11.74 -12.49 -4.14
N LEU A 58 -11.46 -11.36 -4.77
CA LEU A 58 -11.44 -11.23 -6.22
C LEU A 58 -10.02 -11.28 -6.83
N GLY A 59 -8.96 -11.33 -6.04
CA GLY A 59 -7.59 -11.27 -6.54
C GLY A 59 -7.28 -12.34 -7.59
N LEU A 60 -7.62 -13.60 -7.34
CA LEU A 60 -7.42 -14.69 -8.30
C LEU A 60 -8.33 -14.60 -9.54
N PRO A 61 -9.66 -14.38 -9.42
CA PRO A 61 -10.54 -14.15 -10.58
C PRO A 61 -10.09 -12.97 -11.44
N LEU A 62 -9.71 -11.85 -10.82
CA LEU A 62 -9.27 -10.66 -11.54
C LEU A 62 -7.91 -10.85 -12.21
N GLY A 63 -7.01 -11.63 -11.63
CA GLY A 63 -5.76 -12.03 -12.27
C GLY A 63 -6.04 -12.80 -13.58
N LYS A 64 -6.90 -13.83 -13.54
CA LYS A 64 -7.32 -14.58 -14.72
C LYS A 64 -8.03 -13.70 -15.75
N LEU A 65 -8.85 -12.76 -15.29
CA LEU A 65 -9.50 -11.79 -16.17
C LEU A 65 -8.47 -10.90 -16.87
N ALA A 66 -7.47 -10.38 -16.13
CA ALA A 66 -6.40 -9.56 -16.69
C ALA A 66 -5.63 -10.29 -17.80
N ASP A 67 -5.34 -11.58 -17.60
CA ASP A 67 -4.69 -12.42 -18.60
C ASP A 67 -5.55 -12.59 -19.87
N ARG A 68 -6.88 -12.63 -19.71
CA ARG A 68 -7.82 -12.80 -20.84
C ARG A 68 -8.03 -11.52 -21.63
N ILE A 69 -8.25 -10.38 -20.96
CA ILE A 69 -8.59 -9.11 -21.63
C ILE A 69 -7.37 -8.30 -22.05
N GLY A 70 -6.18 -8.63 -21.50
CA GLY A 70 -4.91 -7.99 -21.81
C GLY A 70 -4.63 -6.75 -20.93
N GLN A 71 -3.38 -6.30 -20.95
CA GLN A 71 -2.83 -5.30 -20.03
C GLN A 71 -3.54 -3.95 -20.14
N LYS A 72 -3.69 -3.41 -21.36
CA LYS A 72 -4.32 -2.10 -21.60
C LYS A 72 -5.75 -2.07 -21.07
N ARG A 73 -6.57 -3.06 -21.44
CA ARG A 73 -7.98 -3.11 -21.01
C ARG A 73 -8.10 -3.30 -19.51
N SER A 74 -7.26 -4.15 -18.92
CA SER A 74 -7.21 -4.35 -17.47
C SER A 74 -6.90 -3.07 -16.73
N MET A 75 -5.92 -2.29 -17.22
CA MET A 75 -5.55 -1.02 -16.60
C MET A 75 -6.65 0.03 -16.77
N LEU A 76 -7.25 0.15 -17.95
CA LEU A 76 -8.34 1.11 -18.21
C LEU A 76 -9.59 0.79 -17.38
N ILE A 77 -10.08 -0.45 -17.48
CA ILE A 77 -11.29 -0.88 -16.76
C ILE A 77 -11.05 -0.82 -15.26
N GLY A 78 -9.91 -1.35 -14.82
CA GLY A 78 -9.57 -1.38 -13.39
C GLY A 78 -9.52 0.01 -12.79
N LEU A 79 -8.84 0.95 -13.44
CA LEU A 79 -8.72 2.32 -12.95
C LEU A 79 -10.06 3.07 -13.04
N ALA A 80 -10.81 2.92 -14.13
CA ALA A 80 -12.12 3.54 -14.30
C ALA A 80 -13.12 3.04 -13.23
N VAL A 81 -13.19 1.73 -13.00
CA VAL A 81 -14.05 1.12 -11.96
C VAL A 81 -13.60 1.55 -10.57
N GLY A 82 -12.28 1.62 -10.32
CA GLY A 82 -11.75 2.12 -9.05
C GLY A 82 -12.15 3.56 -8.76
N LEU A 83 -11.99 4.46 -9.75
CA LEU A 83 -12.39 5.87 -9.66
C LEU A 83 -13.90 6.04 -9.53
N LEU A 84 -14.69 5.24 -10.24
CA LEU A 84 -16.16 5.23 -10.11
C LEU A 84 -16.58 4.81 -8.69
N GLY A 85 -15.96 3.78 -8.13
CA GLY A 85 -16.20 3.38 -6.74
C GLY A 85 -15.87 4.50 -5.74
N MET A 86 -14.74 5.20 -5.94
CA MET A 86 -14.39 6.38 -5.13
C MET A 86 -15.43 7.50 -5.29
N PHE A 87 -15.84 7.80 -6.51
CA PHE A 87 -16.82 8.85 -6.81
C PHE A 87 -18.16 8.56 -6.14
N LEU A 88 -18.68 7.36 -6.27
CA LEU A 88 -19.96 6.98 -5.68
C LEU A 88 -19.94 7.01 -4.14
N GLN A 89 -18.84 6.60 -3.50
CA GLN A 89 -18.70 6.70 -2.04
C GLN A 89 -18.84 8.15 -1.51
N VAL A 90 -18.46 9.14 -2.31
CA VAL A 90 -18.57 10.55 -1.93
C VAL A 90 -20.02 11.02 -1.82
N PHE A 91 -20.90 10.57 -2.71
CA PHE A 91 -22.29 11.04 -2.76
C PHE A 91 -23.26 10.21 -1.92
N LEU A 92 -22.91 8.96 -1.64
CA LEU A 92 -23.76 8.08 -0.87
C LEU A 92 -23.79 8.43 0.62
N GLN A 93 -24.95 8.19 1.24
CA GLN A 93 -25.16 8.35 2.69
C GLN A 93 -25.36 7.01 3.39
N ASP A 94 -25.94 6.02 2.70
CA ASP A 94 -26.13 4.69 3.25
C ASP A 94 -24.79 3.97 3.39
N GLN A 95 -24.53 3.49 4.60
CA GLN A 95 -23.25 2.90 4.99
C GLN A 95 -22.95 1.60 4.23
N ASN A 96 -23.99 0.80 3.93
CA ASN A 96 -23.85 -0.46 3.22
C ASN A 96 -23.52 -0.21 1.74
N LEU A 97 -24.12 0.83 1.15
CA LEU A 97 -23.81 1.25 -0.20
C LEU A 97 -22.39 1.83 -0.30
N ILE A 98 -21.95 2.61 0.70
CA ILE A 98 -20.56 3.11 0.76
C ILE A 98 -19.59 1.92 0.85
N PHE A 99 -19.88 0.91 1.67
CA PHE A 99 -19.08 -0.32 1.75
C PHE A 99 -19.04 -1.06 0.41
N LEU A 100 -20.19 -1.22 -0.26
CA LEU A 100 -20.27 -1.90 -1.56
C LEU A 100 -19.47 -1.14 -2.62
N MET A 101 -19.54 0.18 -2.65
CA MET A 101 -18.74 1.00 -3.57
C MET A 101 -17.24 0.98 -3.21
N GLY A 102 -16.88 0.85 -1.94
CA GLY A 102 -15.52 0.58 -1.52
C GLY A 102 -15.01 -0.79 -1.98
N PHE A 103 -15.88 -1.81 -1.97
CA PHE A 103 -15.55 -3.12 -2.53
C PHE A 103 -15.35 -3.05 -4.06
N LEU A 104 -16.19 -2.29 -4.75
CA LEU A 104 -16.04 -2.01 -6.20
C LEU A 104 -14.73 -1.27 -6.48
N GLN A 105 -14.39 -0.26 -5.68
CA GLN A 105 -13.11 0.44 -5.73
C GLN A 105 -11.95 -0.54 -5.60
N GLY A 106 -11.99 -1.41 -4.58
CA GLY A 106 -10.96 -2.41 -4.32
C GLY A 106 -10.79 -3.40 -5.48
N ALA A 107 -11.89 -3.87 -6.06
CA ALA A 107 -11.89 -4.74 -7.23
C ALA A 107 -11.26 -4.06 -8.45
N GLY A 108 -11.65 -2.81 -8.73
CA GLY A 108 -11.07 -2.03 -9.82
C GLY A 108 -9.57 -1.81 -9.64
N LEU A 109 -9.15 -1.35 -8.46
CA LEU A 109 -7.73 -1.12 -8.17
C LEU A 109 -6.90 -2.42 -8.19
N MET A 110 -7.49 -3.55 -7.80
CA MET A 110 -6.82 -4.85 -7.90
C MET A 110 -6.57 -5.24 -9.36
N LEU A 111 -7.58 -5.09 -10.23
CA LEU A 111 -7.45 -5.36 -11.66
C LEU A 111 -6.38 -4.47 -12.31
N TYR A 112 -6.33 -3.19 -11.94
CA TYR A 112 -5.29 -2.26 -12.38
C TYR A 112 -3.89 -2.71 -11.93
N ARG A 113 -3.73 -3.02 -10.65
CA ARG A 113 -2.43 -3.38 -10.05
C ARG A 113 -1.86 -4.69 -10.60
N VAL A 114 -2.69 -5.69 -10.84
CA VAL A 114 -2.25 -6.99 -11.41
C VAL A 114 -1.68 -6.83 -12.81
N ALA A 115 -2.17 -5.86 -13.59
CA ALA A 115 -1.68 -5.62 -14.95
C ALA A 115 -0.32 -4.88 -15.01
N ILE A 116 0.09 -4.17 -13.95
CA ILE A 116 1.30 -3.34 -13.93
C ILE A 116 2.59 -4.15 -14.18
N PRO A 117 2.90 -5.23 -13.43
CA PRO A 117 4.13 -5.99 -13.65
C PRO A 117 4.20 -6.56 -15.06
N SER A 118 3.11 -7.10 -15.56
CA SER A 118 3.02 -7.66 -16.92
C SER A 118 3.26 -6.56 -17.96
N PHE A 119 2.70 -5.35 -17.77
CA PHE A 119 2.92 -4.22 -18.65
C PHE A 119 4.39 -3.76 -18.65
N ILE A 120 5.02 -3.66 -17.49
CA ILE A 120 6.44 -3.30 -17.37
C ILE A 120 7.31 -4.35 -18.07
N MET A 121 7.04 -5.63 -17.86
CA MET A 121 7.78 -6.74 -18.49
C MET A 121 7.73 -6.66 -20.03
N SER A 122 6.56 -6.39 -20.60
CA SER A 122 6.35 -6.37 -22.04
C SER A 122 6.84 -5.07 -22.72
N ASN A 123 7.06 -3.98 -21.95
CA ASN A 123 7.52 -2.70 -22.45
C ASN A 123 8.96 -2.34 -22.05
N SER A 124 9.70 -3.33 -21.55
CA SER A 124 11.11 -3.22 -21.16
C SER A 124 11.92 -4.39 -21.71
N ASN A 125 13.23 -4.22 -21.77
CA ASN A 125 14.21 -5.25 -22.05
C ASN A 125 15.04 -5.57 -20.78
N GLU A 126 15.91 -6.57 -20.84
CA GLU A 126 16.72 -6.98 -19.68
C GLU A 126 17.55 -5.84 -19.09
N ASN A 127 18.04 -4.92 -19.95
CA ASN A 127 18.93 -3.82 -19.53
C ASN A 127 18.18 -2.67 -18.82
N ASN A 128 16.89 -2.46 -19.11
CA ASN A 128 16.13 -1.31 -18.58
C ASN A 128 14.94 -1.70 -17.70
N ARG A 129 14.63 -2.99 -17.60
CA ARG A 129 13.49 -3.51 -16.81
C ARG A 129 13.56 -3.12 -15.33
N ALA A 130 14.69 -3.38 -14.70
CA ALA A 130 14.89 -3.03 -13.30
C ALA A 130 14.76 -1.51 -13.08
N VAL A 131 15.26 -0.71 -14.01
CA VAL A 131 15.15 0.74 -13.96
C VAL A 131 13.69 1.18 -14.09
N LEU A 132 12.89 0.55 -14.97
CA LEU A 132 11.47 0.90 -15.15
C LEU A 132 10.63 0.54 -13.90
N PHE A 133 10.89 -0.60 -13.25
CA PHE A 133 10.27 -0.94 -11.96
C PHE A 133 10.64 0.07 -10.87
N SER A 134 11.92 0.44 -10.78
CA SER A 134 12.40 1.43 -9.81
C SER A 134 11.80 2.81 -10.06
N LEU A 135 11.69 3.24 -11.31
CA LEU A 135 11.05 4.51 -11.68
C LEU A 135 9.57 4.51 -11.35
N ASN A 136 8.86 3.42 -11.64
CA ASN A 136 7.45 3.30 -11.24
C ASN A 136 7.28 3.49 -9.74
N TYR A 137 8.09 2.81 -8.91
CA TYR A 137 8.04 2.96 -7.46
C TYR A 137 8.39 4.38 -7.00
N SER A 138 9.50 4.92 -7.49
CA SER A 138 9.98 6.26 -7.12
C SER A 138 8.99 7.36 -7.53
N LEU A 139 8.43 7.28 -8.74
CA LEU A 139 7.46 8.25 -9.23
C LEU A 139 6.11 8.14 -8.50
N THR A 140 5.68 6.93 -8.13
CA THR A 140 4.49 6.76 -7.28
C THR A 140 4.68 7.43 -5.92
N THR A 141 5.85 7.25 -5.30
CA THR A 141 6.14 7.85 -3.99
C THR A 141 6.34 9.37 -4.09
N PHE A 142 7.01 9.85 -5.14
CA PHE A 142 7.13 11.29 -5.43
C PHE A 142 5.76 11.92 -5.69
N ALA A 143 4.91 11.26 -6.46
CA ALA A 143 3.53 11.68 -6.71
C ALA A 143 2.72 11.74 -5.39
N ALA A 144 2.90 10.78 -4.49
CA ALA A 144 2.28 10.81 -3.17
C ALA A 144 2.77 11.99 -2.32
N MET A 145 4.06 12.32 -2.39
CA MET A 145 4.62 13.49 -1.72
C MET A 145 3.97 14.79 -2.23
N VAL A 146 4.00 15.01 -3.53
CA VAL A 146 3.40 16.20 -4.17
C VAL A 146 1.89 16.24 -3.92
N GLY A 147 1.22 15.11 -4.07
CA GLY A 147 -0.23 15.00 -3.87
C GLY A 147 -0.66 15.33 -2.45
N SER A 148 0.04 14.82 -1.44
CA SER A 148 -0.26 15.14 -0.03
C SER A 148 -0.02 16.64 0.27
N LEU A 149 1.05 17.21 -0.29
CA LEU A 149 1.34 18.64 -0.14
C LEU A 149 0.22 19.51 -0.74
N LEU A 150 -0.20 19.21 -1.95
CA LEU A 150 -1.28 19.92 -2.63
C LEU A 150 -2.63 19.71 -1.91
N ALA A 151 -2.94 18.46 -1.57
CA ALA A 151 -4.19 18.12 -0.89
C ALA A 151 -4.37 18.91 0.40
N GLY A 152 -3.32 19.07 1.21
CA GLY A 152 -3.38 19.81 2.47
C GLY A 152 -3.74 21.29 2.32
N GLN A 153 -3.47 21.91 1.16
CA GLN A 153 -3.81 23.30 0.89
C GLN A 153 -5.24 23.47 0.38
N LEU A 154 -5.80 22.44 -0.25
CA LEU A 154 -7.06 22.57 -0.98
C LEU A 154 -8.30 22.78 -0.12
N PRO A 155 -8.46 22.26 1.13
CA PRO A 155 -9.66 22.54 1.92
C PRO A 155 -9.84 24.04 2.19
N SER A 156 -8.77 24.75 2.54
CA SER A 156 -8.81 26.21 2.76
C SER A 156 -9.10 26.97 1.47
N LEU A 157 -8.55 26.53 0.35
CA LEU A 157 -8.82 27.11 -0.96
C LEU A 157 -10.27 26.87 -1.39
N ALA A 158 -10.78 25.64 -1.24
CA ALA A 158 -12.16 25.29 -1.56
C ALA A 158 -13.16 26.11 -0.71
N SER A 159 -12.86 26.28 0.59
CA SER A 159 -13.68 27.12 1.47
C SER A 159 -13.77 28.57 0.99
N ARG A 160 -12.68 29.13 0.50
CA ARG A 160 -12.65 30.50 -0.04
C ARG A 160 -13.37 30.63 -1.38
N ILE A 161 -13.15 29.70 -2.30
CA ILE A 161 -13.73 29.75 -3.67
C ILE A 161 -15.24 29.49 -3.66
N PHE A 162 -15.66 28.47 -2.88
CA PHE A 162 -17.05 28.02 -2.85
C PHE A 162 -17.85 28.57 -1.66
N PHE A 163 -17.28 29.48 -0.88
CA PHE A 163 -17.89 30.05 0.33
C PHE A 163 -18.37 29.00 1.34
N LEU A 164 -17.59 27.92 1.46
CA LEU A 164 -17.88 26.83 2.38
C LEU A 164 -17.29 27.10 3.77
N LEU A 165 -17.89 26.50 4.80
CA LEU A 165 -17.28 26.52 6.13
C LEU A 165 -15.95 25.76 6.10
N PRO A 166 -14.87 26.31 6.67
CA PRO A 166 -13.60 25.60 6.82
C PRO A 166 -13.81 24.28 7.55
N GLU A 167 -13.05 23.24 7.14
CA GLU A 167 -13.08 21.92 7.77
C GLU A 167 -14.44 21.21 7.75
N SER A 168 -15.34 21.65 6.86
CA SER A 168 -16.65 21.04 6.66
C SER A 168 -16.59 19.82 5.74
N ALA A 169 -17.61 18.95 5.84
CA ALA A 169 -17.76 17.81 4.93
C ALA A 169 -17.79 18.27 3.46
N ALA A 170 -18.39 19.41 3.15
CA ALA A 170 -18.43 19.96 1.80
C ALA A 170 -17.04 20.40 1.29
N ALA A 171 -16.20 20.97 2.15
CA ALA A 171 -14.84 21.35 1.79
C ALA A 171 -14.00 20.10 1.48
N TYR A 172 -14.06 19.05 2.30
CA TYR A 172 -13.36 17.77 2.04
C TYR A 172 -13.92 17.05 0.81
N GLN A 173 -15.25 17.12 0.60
CA GLN A 173 -15.88 16.58 -0.61
C GLN A 173 -15.30 17.22 -1.86
N ALA A 174 -15.18 18.56 -1.90
CA ALA A 174 -14.61 19.28 -3.04
C ALA A 174 -13.17 18.85 -3.34
N VAL A 175 -12.34 18.67 -2.29
CA VAL A 175 -10.95 18.21 -2.43
C VAL A 175 -10.89 16.78 -2.98
N ILE A 176 -11.70 15.89 -2.45
CA ILE A 176 -11.73 14.49 -2.90
C ILE A 176 -12.21 14.43 -4.36
N LEU A 177 -13.24 15.19 -4.74
CA LEU A 177 -13.71 15.26 -6.12
C LEU A 177 -12.66 15.81 -7.06
N ALA A 178 -11.93 16.86 -6.67
CA ALA A 178 -10.79 17.37 -7.44
C ALA A 178 -9.72 16.27 -7.65
N GLY A 179 -9.44 15.47 -6.61
CA GLY A 179 -8.57 14.29 -6.71
C GLY A 179 -9.10 13.25 -7.70
N ILE A 180 -10.39 12.92 -7.65
CA ILE A 180 -11.00 11.95 -8.56
C ILE A 180 -10.97 12.46 -10.01
N LEU A 181 -11.24 13.73 -10.24
CA LEU A 181 -11.16 14.35 -11.57
C LEU A 181 -9.71 14.32 -12.11
N LEU A 182 -8.74 14.67 -11.27
CA LEU A 182 -7.33 14.53 -11.63
C LEU A 182 -6.99 13.06 -11.91
N GLY A 183 -7.50 12.12 -11.11
CA GLY A 183 -7.35 10.68 -11.33
C GLY A 183 -7.92 10.22 -12.67
N ALA A 184 -9.04 10.79 -13.09
CA ALA A 184 -9.62 10.50 -14.41
C ALA A 184 -8.70 10.93 -15.56
N THR A 185 -7.91 11.99 -15.40
CA THR A 185 -6.91 12.39 -16.43
C THR A 185 -5.82 11.33 -16.61
N SER A 186 -5.55 10.51 -15.60
CA SER A 186 -4.57 9.42 -15.70
C SER A 186 -4.99 8.29 -16.66
N LEU A 187 -6.28 8.20 -17.01
CA LEU A 187 -6.78 7.28 -18.04
C LEU A 187 -6.33 7.70 -19.45
N VAL A 188 -6.15 9.01 -19.68
CA VAL A 188 -5.80 9.52 -21.01
C VAL A 188 -4.50 8.91 -21.56
N PRO A 189 -3.38 8.90 -20.85
CA PRO A 189 -2.17 8.23 -21.34
C PRO A 189 -2.39 6.73 -21.64
N ILE A 190 -3.23 6.03 -20.84
CA ILE A 190 -3.49 4.60 -21.03
C ILE A 190 -4.31 4.35 -22.32
N LEU A 191 -5.20 5.26 -22.71
CA LEU A 191 -5.95 5.14 -23.97
C LEU A 191 -5.02 5.04 -25.18
N PHE A 192 -3.87 5.72 -25.14
CA PHE A 192 -2.86 5.70 -26.20
C PHE A 192 -1.90 4.51 -26.13
N PHE A 193 -2.09 3.56 -25.19
CA PHE A 193 -1.33 2.32 -25.22
C PHE A 193 -1.70 1.53 -26.47
N LYS A 194 -0.69 0.92 -27.10
CA LYS A 194 -0.92 -0.04 -28.16
C LYS A 194 -1.40 -1.35 -27.53
N ASP A 195 -2.44 -1.96 -28.08
CA ASP A 195 -2.77 -3.32 -27.75
C ASP A 195 -1.59 -4.20 -28.17
N GLN A 196 -0.86 -4.70 -27.21
CA GLN A 196 0.17 -5.69 -27.51
C GLN A 196 -0.56 -7.01 -27.77
N ALA A 197 -0.19 -7.64 -28.88
CA ALA A 197 -0.60 -9.02 -29.13
C ALA A 197 -0.29 -9.83 -27.87
N LYS A 198 -1.27 -10.58 -27.39
CA LYS A 198 -1.07 -11.49 -26.26
C LYS A 198 0.29 -12.13 -26.42
N PRO A 199 1.19 -12.13 -25.43
CA PRO A 199 2.33 -12.98 -25.53
C PRO A 199 1.76 -14.33 -25.90
N LYS A 200 2.15 -14.86 -27.06
CA LYS A 200 1.87 -16.26 -27.35
C LYS A 200 2.45 -16.97 -26.13
N VAL A 201 1.55 -17.45 -25.29
CA VAL A 201 1.95 -18.39 -24.26
C VAL A 201 2.60 -19.49 -25.11
N VAL A 202 3.93 -19.53 -25.08
CA VAL A 202 4.69 -20.67 -25.57
C VAL A 202 4.37 -21.77 -24.56
N SER A 203 3.22 -22.37 -24.76
CA SER A 203 2.62 -23.33 -23.83
C SER A 203 1.92 -24.42 -24.58
N ASP A 204 2.60 -24.97 -25.61
CA ASP A 204 2.18 -26.29 -26.04
C ASP A 204 2.96 -27.42 -25.30
N ASP A 205 4.05 -27.09 -24.58
CA ASP A 205 4.85 -28.11 -23.90
C ASP A 205 5.02 -27.95 -22.37
N ILE A 206 4.58 -26.84 -21.77
CA ILE A 206 4.53 -26.74 -20.32
C ILE A 206 3.06 -26.84 -19.89
N LYS A 207 2.54 -28.07 -19.84
CA LYS A 207 1.35 -28.35 -19.02
C LYS A 207 1.61 -27.74 -17.65
N PRO A 208 0.77 -26.80 -17.14
CA PRO A 208 0.96 -26.31 -15.81
C PRO A 208 1.03 -27.53 -14.90
N LYS A 209 2.16 -27.76 -14.27
CA LYS A 209 2.25 -28.79 -13.23
C LYS A 209 1.05 -28.56 -12.32
N PRO A 210 0.26 -29.60 -12.00
CA PRO A 210 -0.93 -29.46 -11.18
C PRO A 210 -0.52 -28.62 -9.95
N GLY A 211 -1.13 -27.45 -9.83
CA GLY A 211 -0.77 -26.49 -8.78
C GLY A 211 -0.88 -27.22 -7.44
N LEU A 212 0.14 -27.11 -6.61
CA LEU A 212 0.12 -27.67 -5.26
C LEU A 212 -1.19 -27.24 -4.59
N SER A 213 -1.91 -28.18 -3.99
CA SER A 213 -3.12 -27.84 -3.21
C SER A 213 -2.74 -26.88 -2.09
N LEU A 214 -3.68 -26.07 -1.62
CA LEU A 214 -3.43 -25.15 -0.48
C LEU A 214 -2.81 -25.89 0.71
N ARG A 215 -3.28 -27.12 1.00
CA ARG A 215 -2.73 -27.96 2.06
C ARG A 215 -1.24 -28.30 1.83
N GLN A 216 -0.86 -28.62 0.60
CA GLN A 216 0.53 -28.89 0.23
C GLN A 216 1.40 -27.64 0.31
N LEU A 217 0.88 -26.47 -0.10
CA LEU A 217 1.56 -25.20 0.00
C LEU A 217 1.85 -24.84 1.48
N PHE A 218 0.84 -24.99 2.36
CA PHE A 218 1.02 -24.72 3.79
C PHE A 218 1.86 -25.78 4.53
N SER A 219 2.13 -26.95 3.93
CA SER A 219 3.11 -27.91 4.46
C SER A 219 4.55 -27.43 4.30
N ILE A 220 4.83 -26.55 3.34
CA ILE A 220 6.14 -25.95 3.14
C ILE A 220 6.39 -24.90 4.21
N LYS A 221 7.30 -25.16 5.14
CA LYS A 221 7.56 -24.32 6.32
C LYS A 221 7.80 -22.85 5.99
N ILE A 222 8.56 -22.56 4.92
CA ILE A 222 8.89 -21.18 4.56
C ILE A 222 7.64 -20.41 4.08
N ILE A 223 6.77 -21.04 3.29
CA ILE A 223 5.52 -20.43 2.79
C ILE A 223 4.61 -20.09 3.97
N ARG A 224 4.40 -21.07 4.86
CA ARG A 224 3.58 -20.90 6.06
C ARG A 224 4.11 -19.77 6.95
N ASN A 225 5.42 -19.74 7.17
CA ASN A 225 6.03 -18.74 8.04
C ASN A 225 5.94 -17.32 7.43
N LEU A 226 6.15 -17.17 6.13
CA LEU A 226 5.98 -15.87 5.45
C LEU A 226 4.52 -15.42 5.49
N PHE A 227 3.56 -16.32 5.28
CA PHE A 227 2.13 -16.02 5.38
C PHE A 227 1.76 -15.48 6.77
N PHE A 228 2.07 -16.22 7.85
CA PHE A 228 1.71 -15.79 9.21
C PHE A 228 2.43 -14.52 9.63
N ARG A 229 3.69 -14.35 9.27
CA ARG A 229 4.38 -13.10 9.54
C ARG A 229 3.72 -11.92 8.84
N ASN A 230 3.38 -12.04 7.55
CA ASN A 230 2.73 -10.97 6.80
C ASN A 230 1.31 -10.70 7.30
N LEU A 231 0.58 -11.72 7.74
CA LEU A 231 -0.71 -11.57 8.42
C LEU A 231 -0.57 -10.74 9.70
N ILE A 232 0.39 -11.05 10.56
CA ILE A 232 0.62 -10.33 11.83
C ILE A 232 1.01 -8.87 11.56
N VAL A 233 1.93 -8.63 10.62
CA VAL A 233 2.37 -7.27 10.28
C VAL A 233 1.26 -6.50 9.58
N GLY A 234 0.50 -7.13 8.68
CA GLY A 234 -0.64 -6.55 8.01
C GLY A 234 -1.75 -6.15 8.99
N LEU A 235 -2.06 -7.02 9.96
CA LEU A 235 -3.00 -6.73 11.04
C LEU A 235 -2.53 -5.50 11.86
N GLY A 236 -1.30 -5.53 12.36
CA GLY A 236 -0.75 -4.44 13.16
C GLY A 236 -0.69 -3.11 12.39
N ALA A 237 -0.27 -3.14 11.12
CA ALA A 237 -0.26 -1.95 10.29
C ALA A 237 -1.65 -1.36 10.10
N ALA A 238 -2.66 -2.21 9.85
CA ALA A 238 -4.02 -1.76 9.59
C ALA A 238 -4.75 -1.18 10.80
N LEU A 239 -4.30 -1.52 12.01
CA LEU A 239 -4.84 -0.93 13.23
C LEU A 239 -4.59 0.59 13.31
N LEU A 240 -3.49 1.09 12.75
CA LEU A 240 -3.08 2.50 12.93
C LEU A 240 -2.79 3.23 11.62
N VAL A 241 -2.04 2.61 10.70
CA VAL A 241 -1.46 3.35 9.56
C VAL A 241 -2.50 4.09 8.72
N PRO A 242 -3.65 3.50 8.37
CA PRO A 242 -4.68 4.19 7.60
C PRO A 242 -5.39 5.30 8.37
N TYR A 243 -5.22 5.37 9.69
CA TYR A 243 -5.92 6.32 10.57
C TYR A 243 -5.00 7.37 11.20
N PHE A 244 -3.73 7.45 10.79
CA PHE A 244 -2.83 8.49 11.31
C PHE A 244 -3.31 9.91 11.01
N ASN A 245 -3.98 10.13 9.87
CA ASN A 245 -4.62 11.41 9.56
C ASN A 245 -5.68 11.79 10.61
N VAL A 246 -6.52 10.84 11.02
CA VAL A 246 -7.53 11.02 12.07
C VAL A 246 -6.86 11.21 13.43
N PHE A 247 -5.84 10.40 13.75
CA PHE A 247 -5.09 10.53 15.00
C PHE A 247 -4.47 11.92 15.17
N PHE A 248 -3.75 12.42 14.18
CA PHE A 248 -3.15 13.74 14.24
C PHE A 248 -4.18 14.86 14.30
N ARG A 249 -5.32 14.68 13.62
CA ARG A 249 -6.42 15.63 13.64
C ARG A 249 -7.09 15.71 15.00
N GLU A 250 -7.47 14.59 15.59
CA GLU A 250 -8.23 14.54 16.84
C GLU A 250 -7.37 14.74 18.09
N ASN A 251 -6.22 14.05 18.16
CA ASN A 251 -5.40 14.08 19.37
C ASN A 251 -4.48 15.31 19.45
N HIS A 252 -4.11 15.87 18.29
CA HIS A 252 -3.17 17.00 18.22
C HIS A 252 -3.75 18.23 17.52
N GLN A 253 -5.02 18.19 17.14
CA GLN A 253 -5.74 19.30 16.49
C GLN A 253 -4.97 19.91 15.29
N MET A 254 -4.26 19.03 14.54
CA MET A 254 -3.48 19.46 13.39
C MET A 254 -4.39 20.01 12.29
N THR A 255 -4.00 21.14 11.71
CA THR A 255 -4.66 21.74 10.55
C THR A 255 -4.47 20.87 9.31
N ASP A 256 -5.34 21.01 8.31
CA ASP A 256 -5.25 20.30 7.04
C ASP A 256 -3.92 20.54 6.33
N GLN A 257 -3.39 21.78 6.40
CA GLN A 257 -2.10 22.14 5.84
C GLN A 257 -0.96 21.38 6.50
N ASN A 258 -0.94 21.31 7.83
CA ASN A 258 0.09 20.60 8.58
C ASN A 258 0.01 19.09 8.35
N LEU A 259 -1.19 18.52 8.20
CA LEU A 259 -1.36 17.13 7.76
C LEU A 259 -0.76 16.92 6.37
N GLY A 260 -1.02 17.80 5.43
CA GLY A 260 -0.44 17.77 4.10
C GLY A 260 1.10 17.79 4.13
N TYR A 261 1.69 18.69 4.92
CA TYR A 261 3.16 18.75 5.10
C TYR A 261 3.71 17.48 5.73
N LEU A 262 3.09 16.97 6.80
CA LEU A 262 3.55 15.78 7.50
C LEU A 262 3.51 14.52 6.61
N PHE A 263 2.41 14.32 5.88
CA PHE A 263 2.26 13.16 4.98
C PHE A 263 3.12 13.29 3.72
N SER A 264 3.33 14.51 3.22
CA SER A 264 4.29 14.78 2.16
C SER A 264 5.71 14.41 2.59
N LEU A 265 6.12 14.90 3.77
CA LEU A 265 7.43 14.58 4.35
C LEU A 265 7.57 13.08 4.65
N SER A 266 6.51 12.43 5.13
CA SER A 266 6.48 10.97 5.33
C SER A 266 6.76 10.21 4.03
N SER A 267 6.21 10.63 2.89
CA SER A 267 6.48 10.03 1.59
C SER A 267 7.95 10.16 1.18
N LEU A 268 8.58 11.31 1.45
CA LEU A 268 10.02 11.50 1.25
C LEU A 268 10.84 10.53 2.12
N PHE A 269 10.45 10.37 3.39
CA PHE A 269 11.12 9.48 4.34
C PHE A 269 10.95 7.99 3.97
N VAL A 270 9.87 7.60 3.29
CA VAL A 270 9.72 6.27 2.67
C VAL A 270 10.83 6.02 1.66
N VAL A 271 11.11 6.99 0.79
CA VAL A 271 12.20 6.87 -0.21
C VAL A 271 13.55 6.73 0.49
N VAL A 272 13.83 7.57 1.48
CA VAL A 272 15.07 7.50 2.26
C VAL A 272 15.23 6.12 2.90
N GLY A 273 14.17 5.59 3.53
CA GLY A 273 14.17 4.26 4.14
C GLY A 273 14.51 3.17 3.12
N THR A 274 13.84 3.17 1.98
CA THR A 274 14.07 2.12 0.96
C THR A 274 15.48 2.19 0.35
N LEU A 275 16.04 3.39 0.14
CA LEU A 275 17.40 3.57 -0.39
C LEU A 275 18.48 3.14 0.61
N LEU A 276 18.23 3.29 1.91
CA LEU A 276 19.18 2.89 2.95
C LEU A 276 19.18 1.39 3.22
N ALA A 277 18.16 0.65 2.81
CA ALA A 277 18.00 -0.78 3.09
C ALA A 277 19.22 -1.65 2.68
N PRO A 278 19.80 -1.52 1.47
CA PRO A 278 20.96 -2.32 1.09
C PRO A 278 22.20 -2.01 1.92
N TRP A 279 22.40 -0.73 2.28
CA TRP A 279 23.52 -0.28 3.11
C TRP A 279 23.42 -0.87 4.53
N ILE A 280 22.25 -0.75 5.19
CA ILE A 280 22.03 -1.30 6.53
C ILE A 280 22.18 -2.83 6.52
N SER A 281 21.70 -3.52 5.48
CA SER A 281 21.88 -4.97 5.33
C SER A 281 23.36 -5.37 5.29
N LYS A 282 24.20 -4.57 4.63
CA LYS A 282 25.66 -4.80 4.59
C LYS A 282 26.30 -4.56 5.96
N VAL A 283 25.98 -3.44 6.63
CA VAL A 283 26.50 -3.09 7.95
C VAL A 283 26.12 -4.15 9.01
N MET A 284 24.89 -4.66 8.95
CA MET A 284 24.38 -5.67 9.88
C MET A 284 24.80 -7.10 9.49
N HIS A 285 25.53 -7.29 8.39
CA HIS A 285 25.94 -8.60 7.89
C HIS A 285 24.77 -9.58 7.79
N GLY A 286 23.62 -9.12 7.27
CA GLY A 286 22.45 -9.94 7.03
C GLY A 286 21.16 -9.15 6.89
N LYS A 287 20.26 -9.62 6.02
CA LYS A 287 18.97 -9.00 5.72
C LYS A 287 18.00 -9.15 6.89
N ILE A 288 17.96 -10.35 7.49
CA ILE A 288 17.05 -10.63 8.63
C ILE A 288 17.55 -9.93 9.89
N ARG A 289 18.87 -9.83 10.11
CA ARG A 289 19.41 -9.04 11.23
C ARG A 289 19.04 -7.56 11.08
N ALA A 290 19.22 -7.00 9.89
CA ALA A 290 18.83 -5.62 9.59
C ALA A 290 17.33 -5.41 9.80
N THR A 291 16.48 -6.33 9.32
CA THR A 291 15.03 -6.29 9.52
C THR A 291 14.64 -6.31 11.00
N ILE A 292 15.23 -7.20 11.80
CA ILE A 292 14.96 -7.29 13.25
C ILE A 292 15.29 -5.97 13.93
N LEU A 293 16.49 -5.42 13.68
CA LEU A 293 16.92 -4.16 14.29
C LEU A 293 16.00 -3.01 13.88
N THR A 294 15.76 -2.82 12.59
CA THR A 294 14.97 -1.70 12.10
C THR A 294 13.52 -1.77 12.56
N GLN A 295 12.91 -2.94 12.55
CA GLN A 295 11.55 -3.11 13.08
C GLN A 295 11.49 -2.89 14.60
N SER A 296 12.49 -3.33 15.37
CA SER A 296 12.55 -3.07 16.82
C SER A 296 12.65 -1.57 17.11
N VAL A 297 13.48 -0.84 16.38
CA VAL A 297 13.59 0.61 16.49
C VAL A 297 12.28 1.30 16.08
N SER A 298 11.63 0.81 15.03
CA SER A 298 10.31 1.30 14.60
C SER A 298 9.23 1.16 15.69
N ILE A 299 9.27 0.09 16.50
CA ILE A 299 8.33 -0.10 17.62
C ILE A 299 8.51 1.00 18.67
N VAL A 300 9.75 1.37 19.01
CA VAL A 300 10.04 2.45 19.95
C VAL A 300 9.44 3.77 19.45
N PHE A 301 9.71 4.12 18.19
CA PHE A 301 9.14 5.33 17.59
C PHE A 301 7.62 5.27 17.43
N LEU A 302 7.03 4.09 17.23
CA LEU A 302 5.58 3.92 17.24
C LEU A 302 4.98 4.29 18.60
N LEU A 303 5.56 3.81 19.70
CA LEU A 303 5.11 4.13 21.05
C LEU A 303 5.32 5.62 21.37
N LEU A 304 6.45 6.19 20.98
CA LEU A 304 6.69 7.64 21.12
C LEU A 304 5.65 8.45 20.32
N THR A 305 5.25 8.00 19.11
CA THR A 305 4.19 8.65 18.34
C THR A 305 2.85 8.63 19.08
N GLY A 306 2.51 7.53 19.73
CA GLY A 306 1.21 7.36 20.40
C GLY A 306 1.10 8.03 21.77
N PHE A 307 2.21 8.18 22.49
CA PHE A 307 2.20 8.57 23.90
C PHE A 307 3.00 9.84 24.23
N SER A 308 3.67 10.46 23.26
CA SER A 308 4.35 11.73 23.50
C SER A 308 3.35 12.87 23.70
N PRO A 309 3.52 13.70 24.73
CA PRO A 309 2.70 14.89 24.94
C PRO A 309 3.08 16.04 23.98
N TRP A 310 4.24 16.00 23.36
CA TRP A 310 4.76 17.07 22.51
C TRP A 310 4.52 16.77 21.03
N LEU A 311 3.79 17.64 20.35
CA LEU A 311 3.47 17.48 18.92
C LEU A 311 4.72 17.30 18.04
N TRP A 312 5.78 18.08 18.26
CA TRP A 312 7.01 17.97 17.49
C TRP A 312 7.66 16.58 17.61
N LEU A 313 7.67 16.01 18.85
CA LEU A 313 8.21 14.68 19.09
C LEU A 313 7.34 13.60 18.47
N THR A 314 6.02 13.74 18.53
CA THR A 314 5.06 12.86 17.84
C THR A 314 5.30 12.86 16.32
N GLN A 315 5.48 14.03 15.71
CA GLN A 315 5.75 14.16 14.27
C GLN A 315 7.09 13.53 13.88
N VAL A 316 8.17 13.85 14.60
CA VAL A 316 9.48 13.26 14.34
C VAL A 316 9.47 11.76 14.53
N SER A 317 8.82 11.27 15.58
CA SER A 317 8.68 9.83 15.85
C SER A 317 7.88 9.13 14.77
N PHE A 318 6.82 9.72 14.27
CA PHE A 318 6.05 9.20 13.14
C PHE A 318 6.91 9.06 11.87
N LEU A 319 7.72 10.07 11.55
CA LEU A 319 8.63 10.04 10.40
C LEU A 319 9.71 8.97 10.57
N MET A 320 10.36 8.92 11.75
CA MET A 320 11.38 7.89 12.05
C MET A 320 10.79 6.49 12.02
N ARG A 321 9.62 6.29 12.63
CA ARG A 321 8.88 5.02 12.53
C ARG A 321 8.69 4.60 11.09
N THR A 322 8.31 5.53 10.22
CA THR A 322 8.09 5.25 8.79
C THR A 322 9.37 4.81 8.10
N VAL A 323 10.49 5.50 8.31
CA VAL A 323 11.81 5.10 7.76
C VAL A 323 12.17 3.68 8.18
N PHE A 324 12.19 3.42 9.50
CA PHE A 324 12.64 2.15 10.04
C PHE A 324 11.74 0.97 9.64
N MET A 325 10.44 1.20 9.49
CA MET A 325 9.53 0.16 9.01
C MET A 325 9.71 -0.13 7.52
N GLN A 326 9.92 0.90 6.71
CA GLN A 326 10.11 0.76 5.26
C GLN A 326 11.47 0.16 4.88
N LEU A 327 12.49 0.34 5.71
CA LEU A 327 13.77 -0.36 5.56
C LEU A 327 13.63 -1.88 5.54
N ALA A 328 12.72 -2.42 6.33
CA ALA A 328 12.54 -3.86 6.48
C ALA A 328 11.89 -4.52 5.25
N SER A 329 11.02 -3.80 4.52
CA SER A 329 10.21 -4.37 3.44
C SER A 329 11.06 -4.96 2.31
N PRO A 330 11.95 -4.21 1.62
CA PRO A 330 12.73 -4.75 0.52
C PRO A 330 13.72 -5.84 0.95
N LEU A 331 14.18 -5.80 2.21
CA LEU A 331 15.08 -6.83 2.75
C LEU A 331 14.38 -8.17 2.89
N LEU A 332 13.13 -8.15 3.37
CA LEU A 332 12.31 -9.35 3.52
C LEU A 332 11.85 -9.91 2.18
N ASP A 333 11.44 -9.04 1.25
CA ASP A 333 11.04 -9.46 -0.08
C ASP A 333 12.21 -10.15 -0.80
N ASN A 334 13.41 -9.57 -0.69
CA ASN A 334 14.62 -10.16 -1.25
C ASN A 334 14.96 -11.48 -0.57
N PHE A 335 14.91 -11.55 0.77
CA PHE A 335 15.11 -12.80 1.51
C PHE A 335 14.09 -13.87 1.10
N ALA A 336 12.81 -13.51 0.99
CA ALA A 336 11.75 -14.44 0.58
C ALA A 336 12.03 -15.03 -0.81
N MET A 337 12.53 -14.23 -1.76
CA MET A 337 12.90 -14.71 -3.10
C MET A 337 14.12 -15.65 -3.05
N GLU A 338 15.13 -15.35 -2.22
CA GLU A 338 16.34 -16.20 -2.09
C GLU A 338 16.05 -17.58 -1.47
N VAL A 339 15.12 -17.66 -0.53
CA VAL A 339 14.77 -18.92 0.15
C VAL A 339 13.68 -19.71 -0.58
N SER A 340 13.14 -19.12 -1.65
CA SER A 340 12.09 -19.75 -2.45
C SER A 340 12.66 -20.86 -3.32
N PRO A 341 12.04 -22.05 -3.36
CA PRO A 341 12.39 -23.07 -4.32
C PRO A 341 12.26 -22.54 -5.76
N GLU A 342 13.11 -23.03 -6.66
CA GLU A 342 13.07 -22.66 -8.07
C GLU A 342 11.67 -22.89 -8.67
N GLY A 343 11.16 -21.87 -9.39
CA GLY A 343 9.83 -21.90 -10.01
C GLY A 343 8.65 -21.66 -9.07
N GLN A 344 8.86 -21.48 -7.75
CA GLN A 344 7.78 -21.21 -6.78
C GLN A 344 7.75 -19.77 -6.26
N GLN A 345 8.62 -18.90 -6.73
CA GLN A 345 8.74 -17.51 -6.26
C GLN A 345 7.43 -16.72 -6.38
N SER A 346 6.72 -16.85 -7.50
CA SER A 346 5.42 -16.20 -7.71
C SER A 346 4.34 -16.72 -6.75
N THR A 347 4.34 -18.01 -6.47
CA THR A 347 3.41 -18.65 -5.52
C THR A 347 3.65 -18.14 -4.10
N ILE A 348 4.91 -18.04 -3.69
CA ILE A 348 5.29 -17.54 -2.37
C ILE A 348 4.89 -16.07 -2.21
N SER A 349 5.18 -15.24 -3.23
CA SER A 349 4.78 -13.84 -3.24
C SER A 349 3.26 -13.67 -3.14
N SER A 350 2.51 -14.48 -3.89
CA SER A 350 1.03 -14.43 -3.87
C SER A 350 0.46 -14.83 -2.50
N ILE A 351 0.94 -15.92 -1.90
CA ILE A 351 0.48 -16.37 -0.59
C ILE A 351 0.85 -15.39 0.52
N SER A 352 2.06 -14.82 0.45
CA SER A 352 2.48 -13.75 1.36
C SER A 352 1.58 -12.52 1.23
N GLY A 353 1.19 -12.15 0.00
CA GLY A 353 0.24 -11.08 -0.29
C GLY A 353 -1.16 -11.37 0.27
N VAL A 354 -1.65 -12.60 0.18
CA VAL A 354 -2.93 -13.02 0.80
C VAL A 354 -2.88 -12.85 2.31
N GLY A 355 -1.78 -13.25 2.97
CA GLY A 355 -1.59 -13.05 4.40
C GLY A 355 -1.66 -11.57 4.80
N TRP A 356 -0.98 -10.70 4.03
CA TRP A 356 -1.04 -9.26 4.23
C TRP A 356 -2.47 -8.70 4.07
N GLN A 357 -3.18 -9.03 2.99
CA GLN A 357 -4.53 -8.53 2.73
C GLN A 357 -5.53 -9.00 3.79
N LEU A 358 -5.42 -10.24 4.25
CA LEU A 358 -6.24 -10.76 5.35
C LEU A 358 -5.98 -9.98 6.64
N GLY A 359 -4.70 -9.76 6.98
CA GLY A 359 -4.33 -8.93 8.13
C GLY A 359 -4.87 -7.50 8.02
N GLN A 360 -4.77 -6.89 6.83
CA GLN A 360 -5.32 -5.55 6.56
C GLN A 360 -6.84 -5.51 6.78
N ALA A 361 -7.58 -6.46 6.22
CA ALA A 361 -9.03 -6.51 6.38
C ALA A 361 -9.44 -6.63 7.85
N MET A 362 -8.82 -7.57 8.58
CA MET A 362 -9.09 -7.75 10.02
C MET A 362 -8.70 -6.51 10.84
N GLY A 363 -7.54 -5.95 10.59
CA GLY A 363 -7.02 -4.81 11.35
C GLY A 363 -7.85 -3.54 11.17
N LEU A 364 -8.30 -3.23 9.95
CA LEU A 364 -9.16 -2.08 9.68
C LEU A 364 -10.49 -2.18 10.41
N PHE A 365 -11.12 -3.35 10.37
CA PHE A 365 -12.38 -3.61 11.07
C PHE A 365 -12.22 -3.47 12.59
N ILE A 366 -11.21 -4.15 13.17
CA ILE A 366 -10.93 -4.10 14.62
C ILE A 366 -10.59 -2.68 15.05
N SER A 367 -9.82 -1.95 14.24
CA SER A 367 -9.41 -0.58 14.52
C SER A 367 -10.62 0.34 14.71
N GLY A 368 -11.59 0.28 13.79
CA GLY A 368 -12.82 1.06 13.90
C GLY A 368 -13.57 0.83 15.21
N LEU A 369 -13.79 -0.45 15.56
CA LEU A 369 -14.48 -0.84 16.80
C LEU A 369 -13.75 -0.36 18.07
N VAL A 370 -12.43 -0.49 18.11
CA VAL A 370 -11.60 -0.08 19.25
C VAL A 370 -11.57 1.44 19.39
N GLN A 371 -11.46 2.17 18.28
CA GLN A 371 -11.41 3.63 18.29
C GLN A 371 -12.67 4.27 18.89
N VAL A 372 -13.85 3.72 18.62
CA VAL A 372 -15.12 4.22 19.18
C VAL A 372 -15.14 4.12 20.69
N LYS A 373 -14.69 3.01 21.25
CA LYS A 373 -14.84 2.71 22.68
C LYS A 373 -13.64 3.16 23.51
N TYR A 374 -12.44 3.06 22.98
CA TYR A 374 -11.19 3.22 23.74
C TYR A 374 -10.22 4.23 23.15
N GLY A 375 -10.53 4.84 22.00
CA GLY A 375 -9.64 5.75 21.29
C GLY A 375 -8.41 5.05 20.69
N PHE A 376 -7.34 5.81 20.49
CA PHE A 376 -6.13 5.34 19.80
C PHE A 376 -5.12 4.62 20.69
N SER A 377 -5.09 4.90 21.99
CA SER A 377 -4.04 4.37 22.89
C SER A 377 -3.93 2.84 22.90
N PRO A 378 -5.01 2.05 23.00
CA PRO A 378 -4.91 0.61 22.93
C PRO A 378 -4.40 0.09 21.59
N LEU A 379 -4.69 0.81 20.50
CA LEU A 379 -4.23 0.44 19.16
C LEU A 379 -2.71 0.59 19.02
N PHE A 380 -2.11 1.63 19.61
CA PHE A 380 -0.65 1.78 19.65
C PHE A 380 0.02 0.62 20.39
N ILE A 381 -0.52 0.24 21.56
CA ILE A 381 0.00 -0.89 22.36
C ILE A 381 -0.15 -2.21 21.58
N THR A 382 -1.34 -2.46 21.03
CA THR A 382 -1.62 -3.70 20.29
C THR A 382 -0.76 -3.80 19.03
N THR A 383 -0.60 -2.70 18.29
CA THR A 383 0.28 -2.68 17.10
C THR A 383 1.73 -2.91 17.48
N ALA A 384 2.23 -2.28 18.55
CA ALA A 384 3.58 -2.50 19.06
C ALA A 384 3.80 -3.97 19.46
N PHE A 385 2.82 -4.57 20.13
CA PHE A 385 2.85 -5.97 20.52
C PHE A 385 2.85 -6.92 19.30
N LEU A 386 2.02 -6.68 18.30
CA LEU A 386 1.99 -7.46 17.06
C LEU A 386 3.31 -7.34 16.29
N TYR A 387 3.87 -6.14 16.21
CA TYR A 387 5.18 -5.95 15.58
C TYR A 387 6.31 -6.63 16.36
N PHE A 388 6.24 -6.62 17.68
CA PHE A 388 7.18 -7.35 18.53
C PHE A 388 7.08 -8.86 18.29
N ILE A 389 5.88 -9.43 18.19
CA ILE A 389 5.68 -10.83 17.78
C ILE A 389 6.29 -11.08 16.39
N ALA A 390 6.09 -10.19 15.43
CA ALA A 390 6.66 -10.34 14.08
C ALA A 390 8.20 -10.29 14.08
N VAL A 391 8.81 -9.51 14.96
CA VAL A 391 10.26 -9.45 15.18
C VAL A 391 10.77 -10.77 15.78
N ILE A 392 10.11 -11.29 16.82
CA ILE A 392 10.43 -12.58 17.42
C ILE A 392 10.28 -13.69 16.36
N PHE A 393 9.22 -13.63 15.57
CA PHE A 393 8.98 -14.60 14.50
C PHE A 393 10.11 -14.61 13.47
N ALA A 394 10.57 -13.44 13.06
CA ALA A 394 11.71 -13.30 12.16
C ALA A 394 13.01 -13.84 12.79
N TRP A 395 13.22 -13.58 14.07
CA TRP A 395 14.39 -14.05 14.81
C TRP A 395 14.40 -15.59 14.95
N VAL A 396 13.27 -16.19 15.28
CA VAL A 396 13.15 -17.65 15.51
C VAL A 396 13.18 -18.44 14.21
N PHE A 397 12.43 -17.99 13.20
CA PHE A 397 12.21 -18.79 11.99
C PHE A 397 13.09 -18.40 10.80
N PHE A 398 13.45 -17.15 10.63
CA PHE A 398 14.18 -16.69 9.44
C PHE A 398 15.68 -16.53 9.66
N ARG A 399 16.11 -16.10 10.85
CA ARG A 399 17.53 -15.94 11.16
C ARG A 399 18.34 -17.24 11.06
N PRO A 400 17.86 -18.41 11.50
CA PRO A 400 18.59 -19.67 11.30
C PRO A 400 18.77 -20.03 9.82
N ILE A 401 17.77 -19.75 8.99
CA ILE A 401 17.85 -19.97 7.54
C ILE A 401 18.91 -19.06 6.92
N GLU A 402 18.88 -17.75 7.26
CA GLU A 402 19.88 -16.79 6.80
C GLU A 402 21.30 -17.23 7.16
N LYS A 403 21.53 -17.67 8.40
CA LYS A 403 22.85 -18.20 8.84
C LYS A 403 23.32 -19.35 7.96
N LYS A 404 22.45 -20.33 7.66
CA LYS A 404 22.80 -21.47 6.79
C LYS A 404 23.17 -21.02 5.37
N LEU A 405 22.42 -20.06 4.80
CA LEU A 405 22.72 -19.53 3.48
C LEU A 405 24.07 -18.78 3.44
N MET A 406 24.41 -18.08 4.51
CA MET A 406 25.70 -17.37 4.60
C MET A 406 26.88 -18.33 4.66
N HIS A 407 26.78 -19.42 5.46
CA HIS A 407 27.84 -20.45 5.55
C HIS A 407 27.99 -21.27 4.26
N ALA A 408 26.95 -21.40 3.45
CA ALA A 408 27.03 -22.08 2.17
C ALA A 408 27.68 -21.23 1.05
N ARG A 409 27.89 -19.93 1.30
CA ARG A 409 28.52 -18.97 0.36
C ARG A 409 29.97 -18.64 0.70
N THR A 410 30.40 -18.96 1.92
CA THR A 410 31.82 -18.92 2.38
C THR A 410 32.48 -20.25 2.14
#